data_725b498c1259b169eb79f8229ecf5070
#
_entry.id   725b498c1259b169eb79f8229ecf5070
#
_cell.length_a   1.000
_cell.length_b   1.000
_cell.length_c   1.000
_cell.angle_alpha   90.00
_cell.angle_beta   90.00
_cell.angle_gamma   90.00
#
_symmetry.space_group_name_H-M   'P 1'
#
loop_
_entity.id
_entity.type
_entity.pdbx_description
1 polymer ?
#
loop_
_entity_poly.entity_id
_entity_poly.type
_entity_poly.pdbx_seq_one_letter_code
_entity_poly.pdbx_strand_id
1 'polypeptide(L)'
;MSTNTPVQLGMVGLGRMGSNLVRRLIRDGHRCVVYDVNADVVKEVAGEGATGASSLEDLVAKLDKPRAVWLMLPAAIVDSTLDALVPLLEPDDAVIDGGNSY
;
A
#
# COMPACT_ATOMS: atom_id res chain seq x y z
N MET A 1 0.28 27.69 -9.93
CA MET A 1 0.97 27.18 -8.98
C MET A 1 0.57 25.80 -8.74
N SER A 2 1.38 25.00 -8.78
CA SER A 2 1.01 23.66 -8.56
C SER A 2 0.77 23.44 -7.11
N THR A 3 -0.31 22.82 -6.83
CA THR A 3 -0.57 22.46 -5.47
C THR A 3 -0.38 20.99 -5.27
N ASN A 4 0.14 20.32 -6.28
CA ASN A 4 0.27 18.87 -6.19
C ASN A 4 1.52 18.49 -5.44
N THR A 5 1.39 18.34 -4.14
CA THR A 5 2.45 17.74 -3.35
C THR A 5 2.38 16.23 -3.51
N PRO A 6 3.48 15.58 -3.89
CA PRO A 6 3.46 14.14 -3.98
C PRO A 6 3.08 13.51 -2.66
N VAL A 7 2.24 12.49 -2.72
CA VAL A 7 1.79 11.75 -1.56
C VAL A 7 2.47 10.39 -1.57
N GLN A 8 2.79 9.88 -0.40
CA GLN A 8 3.30 8.54 -0.27
C GLN A 8 2.21 7.66 0.32
N LEU A 9 2.00 6.50 -0.27
CA LEU A 9 0.95 5.59 0.13
C LEU A 9 1.49 4.17 0.18
N GLY A 10 1.12 3.44 1.22
CA GLY A 10 1.36 2.02 1.28
C GLY A 10 0.18 1.26 0.69
N MET A 11 0.45 0.31 -0.17
CA MET A 11 -0.60 -0.50 -0.78
C MET A 11 -0.38 -1.95 -0.41
N VAL A 12 -1.34 -2.54 0.28
CA VAL A 12 -1.34 -3.96 0.61
C VAL A 12 -2.40 -4.64 -0.25
N GLY A 13 -1.95 -5.59 -1.04
CA GLY A 13 -2.81 -6.27 -2.00
C GLY A 13 -2.61 -5.72 -3.40
N LEU A 14 -2.01 -6.54 -4.25
CA LEU A 14 -1.63 -6.13 -5.60
C LEU A 14 -2.35 -6.97 -6.66
N GLY A 15 -3.62 -7.26 -6.40
CA GLY A 15 -4.48 -7.81 -7.43
C GLY A 15 -4.71 -6.77 -8.52
N ARG A 16 -5.61 -7.06 -9.42
CA ARG A 16 -5.84 -6.18 -10.56
C ARG A 16 -6.11 -4.73 -10.14
N MET A 17 -7.01 -4.55 -9.16
CA MET A 17 -7.39 -3.20 -8.76
C MET A 17 -6.27 -2.49 -8.01
N GLY A 18 -5.61 -3.19 -7.09
CA GLY A 18 -4.51 -2.60 -6.33
C GLY A 18 -3.35 -2.21 -7.23
N SER A 19 -2.97 -3.10 -8.13
CA SER A 19 -1.89 -2.81 -9.08
C SER A 19 -2.23 -1.63 -9.98
N ASN A 20 -3.46 -1.59 -10.48
CA ASN A 20 -3.86 -0.49 -11.36
C ASN A 20 -3.91 0.84 -10.63
N LEU A 21 -4.35 0.83 -9.38
CA LEU A 21 -4.35 2.05 -8.58
C LEU A 21 -2.93 2.55 -8.35
N VAL A 22 -2.00 1.65 -8.03
CA VAL A 22 -0.60 2.02 -7.86
C VAL A 22 -0.05 2.63 -9.14
N ARG A 23 -0.32 2.01 -10.28
CA ARG A 23 0.17 2.53 -11.56
C ARG A 23 -0.34 3.93 -11.83
N ARG A 24 -1.61 4.19 -11.51
CA ARG A 24 -2.18 5.53 -11.69
C ARG A 24 -1.53 6.54 -10.77
N LEU A 25 -1.31 6.17 -9.51
CA LEU A 25 -0.67 7.07 -8.56
C LEU A 25 0.75 7.41 -8.97
N ILE A 26 1.51 6.43 -9.43
CA ILE A 26 2.87 6.65 -9.90
C ILE A 26 2.87 7.58 -11.11
N ARG A 27 1.94 7.36 -12.03
CA ARG A 27 1.81 8.20 -13.21
C ARG A 27 1.55 9.66 -12.85
N ASP A 28 0.83 9.86 -11.76
CA ASP A 28 0.50 11.21 -11.29
C ASP A 28 1.58 11.80 -10.40
N GLY A 29 2.72 11.11 -10.24
CA GLY A 29 3.84 11.64 -9.49
C GLY A 29 3.87 11.28 -8.02
N HIS A 30 2.97 10.44 -7.57
CA HIS A 30 2.97 9.98 -6.19
C HIS A 30 3.88 8.77 -6.01
N ARG A 31 4.20 8.45 -4.76
CA ARG A 31 5.07 7.35 -4.42
C ARG A 31 4.27 6.27 -3.71
N CYS A 32 4.54 5.02 -4.05
CA CYS A 32 3.86 3.88 -3.45
C CYS A 32 4.87 2.89 -2.92
N VAL A 33 4.65 2.43 -1.69
CA VAL A 33 5.32 1.26 -1.15
C VAL A 33 4.31 0.13 -1.20
N VAL A 34 4.67 -0.98 -1.82
CA VAL A 34 3.72 -2.03 -2.16
C VAL A 34 4.10 -3.36 -1.50
N TYR A 35 3.08 -4.09 -1.10
CA TYR A 35 3.26 -5.42 -0.55
C TYR A 35 2.12 -6.34 -0.94
N ASP A 36 2.45 -7.58 -1.23
CA ASP A 36 1.51 -8.66 -1.47
C ASP A 36 2.16 -9.95 -0.99
N VAL A 37 1.35 -10.94 -0.63
CA VAL A 37 1.88 -12.24 -0.25
C VAL A 37 2.58 -12.93 -1.42
N ASN A 38 2.23 -12.54 -2.63
CA ASN A 38 2.87 -13.05 -3.84
C ASN A 38 4.06 -12.16 -4.19
N ALA A 39 5.27 -12.67 -3.92
CA ALA A 39 6.48 -11.89 -4.14
C ALA A 39 6.70 -11.53 -5.60
N ASP A 40 6.24 -12.34 -6.52
CA ASP A 40 6.42 -12.06 -7.94
C ASP A 40 5.65 -10.82 -8.36
N VAL A 41 4.45 -10.65 -7.82
CA VAL A 41 3.64 -9.46 -8.11
C VAL A 41 4.29 -8.22 -7.52
N VAL A 42 4.87 -8.33 -6.33
CA VAL A 42 5.58 -7.21 -5.72
C VAL A 42 6.74 -6.78 -6.62
N LYS A 43 7.50 -7.73 -7.13
CA LYS A 43 8.62 -7.42 -8.02
C LYS A 43 8.15 -6.76 -9.30
N GLU A 44 7.06 -7.24 -9.85
CA GLU A 44 6.52 -6.69 -11.09
C GLU A 44 6.14 -5.23 -10.93
N VAL A 45 5.38 -4.93 -9.86
CA VAL A 45 4.90 -3.57 -9.64
C VAL A 45 6.04 -2.65 -9.22
N ALA A 46 7.00 -3.16 -8.44
CA ALA A 46 8.18 -2.39 -8.09
C ALA A 46 8.99 -2.02 -9.32
N GLY A 47 9.05 -2.91 -10.30
CA GLY A 47 9.74 -2.63 -11.56
C GLY A 47 9.07 -1.53 -12.37
N GLU A 48 7.84 -1.19 -12.04
CA GLU A 48 7.11 -0.12 -12.73
C GLU A 48 7.18 1.22 -12.00
N GLY A 49 7.99 1.31 -10.95
CA GLY A 49 8.21 2.57 -10.26
C GLY A 49 7.82 2.60 -8.79
N ALA A 50 7.24 1.54 -8.28
CA ALA A 50 6.91 1.45 -6.86
C ALA A 50 8.11 0.94 -6.06
N THR A 51 8.03 1.09 -4.74
CA THR A 51 9.00 0.50 -3.83
C THR A 51 8.40 -0.78 -3.27
N GLY A 52 9.06 -1.90 -3.51
CA GLY A 52 8.58 -3.19 -3.01
C GLY A 52 8.93 -3.40 -1.55
N ALA A 53 8.02 -4.00 -0.80
CA ALA A 53 8.26 -4.38 0.58
C ALA A 53 8.19 -5.91 0.69
N SER A 54 8.99 -6.45 1.60
CA SER A 54 9.08 -7.89 1.78
C SER A 54 8.12 -8.40 2.86
N SER A 55 7.55 -7.48 3.64
CA SER A 55 6.64 -7.82 4.73
C SER A 55 5.83 -6.59 5.10
N LEU A 56 4.84 -6.77 5.96
CA LEU A 56 4.10 -5.61 6.48
C LEU A 56 5.00 -4.71 7.30
N GLU A 57 5.91 -5.30 8.10
CA GLU A 57 6.88 -4.53 8.86
C GLU A 57 7.76 -3.69 7.95
N ASP A 58 8.22 -4.31 6.86
CA ASP A 58 9.06 -3.61 5.90
C ASP A 58 8.30 -2.49 5.21
N LEU A 59 7.03 -2.72 4.88
CA LEU A 59 6.19 -1.69 4.27
C LEU A 59 6.05 -0.48 5.19
N VAL A 60 5.74 -0.72 6.46
CA VAL A 60 5.58 0.36 7.43
C VAL A 60 6.89 1.10 7.62
N ALA A 61 8.01 0.37 7.70
CA ALA A 61 9.32 0.98 7.89
C ALA A 61 9.73 1.88 6.72
N LYS A 62 9.25 1.57 5.53
CA LYS A 62 9.59 2.34 4.33
C LYS A 62 8.67 3.54 4.10
N LEU A 63 7.61 3.66 4.88
CA LEU A 63 6.69 4.78 4.77
C LEU A 63 7.09 5.90 5.72
N ASP A 64 6.96 7.14 5.24
CA ASP A 64 7.17 8.32 6.07
C ASP A 64 5.92 8.61 6.89
N LYS A 65 6.14 9.11 8.10
CA LYS A 65 5.03 9.47 8.99
C LYS A 65 4.46 10.85 8.64
N PRO A 66 3.19 11.06 8.80
CA PRO A 66 2.16 10.07 9.14
C PRO A 66 1.91 9.14 7.97
N ARG A 67 1.80 7.87 8.29
CA ARG A 67 1.68 6.84 7.25
C ARG A 67 0.24 6.66 6.83
N ALA A 68 0.04 6.35 5.54
CA ALA A 68 -1.26 5.97 5.03
C ALA A 68 -1.12 4.62 4.34
N VAL A 69 -1.89 3.66 4.78
CA VAL A 69 -1.85 2.30 4.22
C VAL A 69 -3.23 1.97 3.68
N TRP A 70 -3.26 1.58 2.42
CA TRP A 70 -4.49 1.21 1.73
C TRP A 70 -4.53 -0.30 1.56
N LEU A 71 -5.62 -0.91 1.97
CA LEU A 71 -5.80 -2.35 1.86
C LEU A 71 -6.74 -2.65 0.69
N MET A 72 -6.24 -3.44 -0.25
CA MET A 72 -7.04 -3.90 -1.39
C MET A 72 -7.10 -5.42 -1.32
N LEU A 73 -7.76 -5.92 -0.30
CA LEU A 73 -7.79 -7.33 0.03
C LEU A 73 -9.22 -7.85 0.08
N PRO A 74 -9.43 -9.14 -0.17
CA PRO A 74 -10.73 -9.75 0.09
C PRO A 74 -11.13 -9.59 1.56
N ALA A 75 -12.43 -9.45 1.80
CA ALA A 75 -12.94 -9.23 3.15
C ALA A 75 -12.47 -10.32 4.11
N ALA A 76 -12.33 -11.54 3.61
CA ALA A 76 -11.97 -12.67 4.45
C ALA A 76 -10.60 -12.54 5.12
N ILE A 77 -9.69 -11.74 4.53
CA ILE A 77 -8.34 -11.62 5.07
C ILE A 77 -8.04 -10.23 5.61
N VAL A 78 -8.99 -9.30 5.53
CA VAL A 78 -8.76 -7.95 6.03
C VAL A 78 -8.51 -7.95 7.53
N ASP A 79 -9.30 -8.69 8.29
CA ASP A 79 -9.17 -8.70 9.75
C ASP A 79 -7.82 -9.23 10.20
N SER A 80 -7.36 -10.32 9.61
CA SER A 80 -6.05 -10.88 9.99
C SER A 80 -4.92 -9.94 9.58
N THR A 81 -5.07 -9.26 8.46
CA THR A 81 -4.08 -8.27 8.04
C THR A 81 -4.06 -7.07 8.99
N LEU A 82 -5.23 -6.61 9.42
CA LEU A 82 -5.29 -5.52 10.38
C LEU A 82 -4.68 -5.92 11.71
N ASP A 83 -4.90 -7.15 12.16
CA ASP A 83 -4.30 -7.64 13.40
C ASP A 83 -2.77 -7.59 13.35
N ALA A 84 -2.18 -7.82 12.19
CA ALA A 84 -0.73 -7.76 12.03
C ALA A 84 -0.23 -6.34 11.79
N LEU A 85 -1.03 -5.50 11.16
CA LEU A 85 -0.60 -4.17 10.72
C LEU A 85 -0.75 -3.11 11.82
N VAL A 86 -1.89 -3.11 12.52
CA VAL A 86 -2.20 -2.04 13.46
C VAL A 86 -1.14 -1.88 14.54
N PRO A 87 -0.58 -2.96 15.13
CA PRO A 87 0.47 -2.79 16.13
C PRO A 87 1.74 -2.12 15.60
N LEU A 88 1.93 -2.07 14.29
CA LEU A 88 3.10 -1.46 13.68
C LEU A 88 2.90 0.04 13.44
N LEU A 89 1.69 0.53 13.57
CA LEU A 89 1.34 1.90 13.24
C LEU A 89 1.28 2.77 14.48
N GLU A 90 1.30 4.08 14.26
CA GLU A 90 1.19 5.08 15.31
C GLU A 90 -0.14 5.80 15.21
N PRO A 91 -0.54 6.55 16.27
CA PRO A 91 -1.89 7.13 16.29
C PRO A 91 -2.23 8.06 15.12
N ASP A 92 -1.22 8.71 14.54
CA ASP A 92 -1.46 9.61 13.41
C ASP A 92 -1.48 8.91 12.07
N ASP A 93 -1.18 7.62 12.05
CA ASP A 93 -1.21 6.85 10.82
C ASP A 93 -2.65 6.47 10.49
N ALA A 94 -2.91 6.27 9.20
CA ALA A 94 -4.24 5.95 8.73
C ALA A 94 -4.23 4.64 7.97
N VAL A 95 -5.30 3.87 8.13
CA VAL A 95 -5.52 2.67 7.33
C VAL A 95 -6.84 2.83 6.60
N ILE A 96 -6.84 2.61 5.31
CA ILE A 96 -8.01 2.73 4.48
C ILE A 96 -8.33 1.36 3.90
N ASP A 97 -9.53 0.87 4.18
CA ASP A 97 -10.00 -0.37 3.59
C ASP A 97 -10.68 0.00 2.27
N GLY A 98 -9.91 -0.06 1.20
CA GLY A 98 -10.42 0.24 -0.13
C GLY A 98 -10.84 -0.99 -0.88
N GLY A 99 -10.60 -2.15 -0.30
CA GLY A 99 -11.06 -3.39 -0.89
C GLY A 99 -12.56 -3.45 -0.79
N ASN A 100 -13.13 -4.07 -1.78
CA ASN A 100 -14.54 -4.19 -1.74
C ASN A 100 -14.91 -5.48 -1.09
N SER A 101 -15.89 -5.42 -0.30
CA SER A 101 -16.28 -6.60 0.43
C SER A 101 -17.30 -7.41 -0.36
N TYR A 102 -17.06 -7.62 -1.59
CA TYR A 102 -17.90 -8.53 -2.32
C TYR A 102 -17.30 -9.90 -2.42
#